data_60663282585002b9d86aa0fb75aba15f
#
_entry.id   60663282585002b9d86aa0fb75aba15f
#
_cell.length_a   1.000
_cell.length_b   1.000
_cell.length_c   1.000
_cell.angle_alpha   90.00
_cell.angle_beta   90.00
_cell.angle_gamma   90.00
#
_symmetry.space_group_name_H-M   'P 1'
#
loop_
_entity.id
_entity.type
_entity.pdbx_description
1 polymer ?
#
loop_
_entity_poly.entity_id
_entity_poly.type
_entity_poly.pdbx_seq_one_letter_code
_entity_poly.pdbx_strand_id
1 'polypeptide(L)'
;STGESQELPVSTRLVFKNDKASGLGVALPAGRVRVFQAETKGDTLIGEAQLRHTANGQSVHLDLAQTFDLNATKKEVKSTLSDDRLSYTETLEFTLSNAKPEPVNITLDDVLPRWQDWEIIESSHDWSQLNAQAIRFNVAVAAGKTSTVRYTVRYRWPSGNKP
;
A
#
# COMPACT_ATOMS: atom_id res chain seq x y z
N SER A 1 -0.59 -14.64 -15.83
CA SER A 1 0.40 -15.73 -15.99
C SER A 1 1.13 -15.94 -14.66
N THR A 2 1.12 -17.18 -14.20
CA THR A 2 1.79 -17.60 -12.96
C THR A 2 3.30 -17.34 -13.09
N GLY A 3 3.89 -16.67 -12.10
CA GLY A 3 5.33 -16.42 -12.03
C GLY A 3 5.84 -15.10 -12.59
N GLU A 4 5.04 -14.32 -13.29
CA GLU A 4 5.41 -12.98 -13.74
C GLU A 4 5.21 -11.97 -12.62
N SER A 5 6.24 -11.16 -12.35
CA SER A 5 6.18 -10.10 -11.35
C SER A 5 5.66 -8.80 -11.95
N GLN A 6 4.71 -8.19 -11.29
CA GLN A 6 4.17 -6.88 -11.62
C GLN A 6 4.70 -5.85 -10.62
N GLU A 7 5.22 -4.73 -11.12
CA GLU A 7 5.56 -3.60 -10.26
C GLU A 7 4.29 -2.88 -9.79
N LEU A 8 4.29 -2.51 -8.52
CA LEU A 8 3.22 -1.74 -7.90
C LEU A 8 3.72 -0.33 -7.58
N PRO A 9 2.87 0.70 -7.78
CA PRO A 9 3.22 2.05 -7.41
C PRO A 9 3.31 2.17 -5.88
N VAL A 10 4.34 2.85 -5.40
CA VAL A 10 4.51 3.19 -3.98
C VAL A 10 4.48 4.70 -3.84
N SER A 11 3.61 5.20 -2.96
CA SER A 11 3.51 6.61 -2.63
C SER A 11 3.79 6.85 -1.15
N THR A 12 4.22 8.06 -0.82
CA THR A 12 4.40 8.48 0.57
C THR A 12 3.31 9.48 0.93
N ARG A 13 2.61 9.23 2.04
CA ARG A 13 1.67 10.18 2.62
C ARG A 13 2.28 10.82 3.86
N LEU A 14 2.31 12.15 3.88
CA LEU A 14 2.65 12.93 5.05
C LEU A 14 1.38 13.46 5.68
N VAL A 15 1.24 13.28 7.00
CA VAL A 15 0.10 13.78 7.78
C VAL A 15 0.65 14.54 8.98
N PHE A 16 0.25 15.80 9.12
CA PHE A 16 0.60 16.62 10.28
C PHE A 16 -0.51 17.64 10.56
N LYS A 17 -0.50 18.23 11.74
CA LYS A 17 -1.53 19.19 12.13
C LYS A 17 -1.12 20.61 11.77
N ASN A 18 -2.06 21.38 11.21
CA ASN A 18 -1.87 22.81 10.97
C ASN A 18 -2.11 23.59 12.26
N ASP A 19 -1.11 23.62 13.13
CA ASP A 19 -1.15 24.36 14.39
C ASP A 19 0.20 25.00 14.70
N LYS A 20 0.23 25.82 15.75
CA LYS A 20 1.46 26.50 16.18
C LYS A 20 2.55 25.54 16.65
N ALA A 21 2.19 24.41 17.25
CA ALA A 21 3.14 23.39 17.70
C ALA A 21 3.91 22.77 16.53
N SER A 22 3.29 22.70 15.35
CA SER A 22 3.91 22.24 14.09
C SER A 22 4.60 23.37 13.32
N GLY A 23 4.72 24.56 13.88
CA GLY A 23 5.30 25.73 13.22
C GLY A 23 4.38 26.42 12.21
N LEU A 24 3.09 26.11 12.25
CA LEU A 24 2.05 26.62 11.37
C LEU A 24 1.00 27.43 12.19
N GLY A 25 -0.27 27.20 12.00
CA GLY A 25 -1.33 27.82 12.78
C GLY A 25 -1.98 29.00 12.08
N VAL A 26 -1.91 29.01 10.75
CA VAL A 26 -2.61 29.95 9.86
C VAL A 26 -3.39 29.16 8.82
N ALA A 27 -4.40 29.77 8.23
CA ALA A 27 -5.10 29.15 7.10
C ALA A 27 -4.12 28.97 5.92
N LEU A 28 -4.03 27.74 5.42
CA LEU A 28 -3.19 27.40 4.27
C LEU A 28 -4.04 27.38 3.01
N PRO A 29 -3.74 28.19 1.99
CA PRO A 29 -4.46 28.14 0.72
C PRO A 29 -4.12 26.87 -0.05
N ALA A 30 -5.04 26.41 -0.89
CA ALA A 30 -4.77 25.34 -1.83
C ALA A 30 -3.64 25.71 -2.80
N GLY A 31 -2.82 24.75 -3.15
CA GLY A 31 -1.71 24.98 -4.07
C GLY A 31 -0.72 23.81 -4.13
N ARG A 32 0.34 24.02 -4.90
CA ARG A 32 1.45 23.06 -5.02
C ARG A 32 2.43 23.27 -3.87
N VAL A 33 2.87 22.17 -3.26
CA VAL A 33 3.88 22.16 -2.18
C VAL A 33 5.04 21.31 -2.61
N ARG A 34 6.24 21.76 -2.31
CA ARG A 34 7.46 20.97 -2.42
C ARG A 34 7.87 20.52 -1.03
N VAL A 35 8.22 19.25 -0.90
CA VAL A 35 8.64 18.66 0.37
C VAL A 35 10.12 18.33 0.32
N PHE A 36 10.87 18.83 1.29
CA PHE A 36 12.30 18.63 1.43
C PHE A 36 12.59 17.86 2.70
N GLN A 37 13.55 16.96 2.64
CA GLN A 37 14.11 16.33 3.82
C GLN A 37 15.36 17.11 4.24
N ALA A 38 15.41 17.52 5.51
CA ALA A 38 16.56 18.19 6.06
C ALA A 38 17.71 17.18 6.24
N GLU A 39 18.88 17.50 5.71
CA GLU A 39 20.10 16.71 5.82
C GLU A 39 21.27 17.60 6.25
N THR A 40 22.35 16.99 6.78
CA THR A 40 23.54 17.72 7.24
C THR A 40 24.27 18.49 6.13
N LYS A 41 24.11 18.07 4.87
CA LYS A 41 24.73 18.69 3.68
C LYS A 41 23.78 19.56 2.86
N GLY A 42 22.63 19.95 3.41
CA GLY A 42 21.58 20.69 2.74
C GLY A 42 20.30 19.88 2.59
N ASP A 43 19.25 20.53 2.16
CA ASP A 43 17.93 19.91 2.04
C ASP A 43 17.81 19.14 0.72
N THR A 44 17.25 17.94 0.78
CA THR A 44 16.97 17.10 -0.39
C THR A 44 15.50 17.14 -0.73
N LEU A 45 15.14 17.48 -1.97
CA LEU A 45 13.77 17.41 -2.45
C LEU A 45 13.32 15.95 -2.50
N ILE A 46 12.25 15.62 -1.76
CA ILE A 46 11.68 14.27 -1.74
C ILE A 46 10.40 14.15 -2.55
N GLY A 47 9.75 15.25 -2.90
CA GLY A 47 8.57 15.22 -3.76
C GLY A 47 7.76 16.50 -3.78
N GLU A 48 6.75 16.49 -4.62
CA GLU A 48 5.73 17.54 -4.72
C GLU A 48 4.35 16.95 -4.43
N ALA A 49 3.48 17.75 -3.84
CA ALA A 49 2.11 17.37 -3.55
C ALA A 49 1.15 18.53 -3.78
N GLN A 50 -0.13 18.23 -3.92
CA GLN A 50 -1.19 19.22 -3.93
C GLN A 50 -1.74 19.38 -2.51
N LEU A 51 -1.69 20.61 -2.00
CA LEU A 51 -2.31 20.98 -0.75
C LEU A 51 -3.75 21.42 -1.03
N ARG A 52 -4.70 20.94 -0.24
CA ARG A 52 -6.06 21.47 -0.19
C ARG A 52 -6.12 22.64 0.79
N HIS A 53 -7.11 23.52 0.63
CA HIS A 53 -7.42 24.52 1.66
C HIS A 53 -7.50 23.86 3.02
N THR A 54 -6.67 24.31 3.95
CA THR A 54 -6.58 23.73 5.30
C THR A 54 -6.63 24.83 6.33
N ALA A 55 -7.72 24.86 7.11
CA ALA A 55 -7.90 25.83 8.17
C ALA A 55 -6.93 25.57 9.34
N ASN A 56 -6.70 26.60 10.15
CA ASN A 56 -5.97 26.46 11.40
C ASN A 56 -6.63 25.37 12.28
N GLY A 57 -5.84 24.44 12.80
CA GLY A 57 -6.29 23.33 13.63
C GLY A 57 -6.69 22.07 12.85
N GLN A 58 -6.77 22.13 11.52
CA GLN A 58 -7.04 20.94 10.69
C GLN A 58 -5.78 20.16 10.38
N SER A 59 -5.95 18.88 10.02
CA SER A 59 -4.84 18.04 9.54
C SER A 59 -4.52 18.35 8.09
N VAL A 60 -3.22 18.45 7.80
CA VAL A 60 -2.67 18.53 6.45
C VAL A 60 -2.35 17.12 5.98
N HIS A 61 -2.80 16.76 4.79
CA HIS A 61 -2.50 15.50 4.12
C HIS A 61 -1.78 15.79 2.80
N LEU A 62 -0.58 15.30 2.63
CA LEU A 62 0.22 15.45 1.42
C LEU A 62 0.55 14.07 0.87
N ASP A 63 0.09 13.78 -0.34
CA ASP A 63 0.42 12.57 -1.07
C ASP A 63 1.56 12.88 -2.05
N LEU A 64 2.75 12.32 -1.77
CA LEU A 64 3.91 12.44 -2.65
C LEU A 64 3.84 11.32 -3.69
N ALA A 65 3.66 11.69 -4.95
CA ALA A 65 3.74 10.75 -6.06
C ALA A 65 5.19 10.29 -6.24
N GLN A 66 5.41 9.01 -6.20
CA GLN A 66 6.70 8.31 -6.37
C GLN A 66 7.70 8.50 -5.23
N THR A 67 7.98 7.39 -4.58
CA THR A 67 9.07 7.24 -3.62
C THR A 67 10.10 6.32 -4.26
N PHE A 68 11.25 6.86 -4.70
CA PHE A 68 12.29 6.09 -5.40
C PHE A 68 12.99 5.04 -4.53
N ASP A 69 13.01 5.25 -3.22
CA ASP A 69 13.70 4.37 -2.27
C ASP A 69 12.84 3.20 -1.78
N LEU A 70 11.59 3.12 -2.23
CA LEU A 70 10.66 2.05 -1.90
C LEU A 70 10.16 1.38 -3.17
N ASN A 71 10.19 0.06 -3.19
CA ASN A 71 9.69 -0.75 -4.30
C ASN A 71 8.74 -1.81 -3.79
N ALA A 72 7.73 -2.09 -4.58
CA ALA A 72 6.80 -3.18 -4.33
C ALA A 72 6.53 -3.95 -5.61
N THR A 73 6.54 -5.27 -5.51
CA THR A 73 6.16 -6.16 -6.61
C THR A 73 5.12 -7.16 -6.15
N LYS A 74 4.29 -7.60 -7.07
CA LYS A 74 3.27 -8.63 -6.88
C LYS A 74 3.44 -9.73 -7.91
N LYS A 75 3.32 -10.99 -7.49
CA LYS A 75 3.25 -12.12 -8.40
C LYS A 75 2.26 -13.17 -7.93
N GLU A 76 1.64 -13.88 -8.85
CA GLU A 76 0.91 -15.12 -8.58
C GLU A 76 1.92 -16.26 -8.51
N VAL A 77 1.99 -16.93 -7.36
CA VAL A 77 2.92 -18.04 -7.11
C VAL A 77 2.31 -19.36 -7.54
N LYS A 78 1.02 -19.52 -7.24
CA LYS A 78 0.27 -20.76 -7.50
C LYS A 78 -1.20 -20.43 -7.68
N SER A 79 -1.85 -21.19 -8.56
CA SER A 79 -3.31 -21.16 -8.68
C SER A 79 -3.85 -22.54 -8.99
N THR A 80 -5.06 -22.82 -8.55
CA THR A 80 -5.75 -24.10 -8.75
C THR A 80 -7.23 -23.88 -8.87
N LEU A 81 -7.80 -24.40 -9.95
CA LEU A 81 -9.26 -24.50 -10.14
C LEU A 81 -9.68 -25.89 -9.68
N SER A 82 -10.75 -26.00 -8.89
CA SER A 82 -11.29 -27.31 -8.47
C SER A 82 -11.89 -28.09 -9.65
N ASP A 83 -11.97 -29.41 -9.53
CA ASP A 83 -12.49 -30.29 -10.61
C ASP A 83 -13.92 -29.97 -10.99
N ASP A 84 -14.75 -29.60 -10.02
CA ASP A 84 -16.15 -29.16 -10.23
C ASP A 84 -16.24 -27.73 -10.77
N ARG A 85 -15.12 -26.99 -10.80
CA ARG A 85 -15.00 -25.58 -11.21
C ARG A 85 -15.85 -24.63 -10.34
N LEU A 86 -16.09 -24.98 -9.09
CA LEU A 86 -16.85 -24.17 -8.15
C LEU A 86 -15.94 -23.43 -7.16
N SER A 87 -14.65 -23.72 -7.16
CA SER A 87 -13.69 -22.94 -6.37
C SER A 87 -12.39 -22.71 -7.10
N TYR A 88 -11.81 -21.55 -6.87
CA TYR A 88 -10.50 -21.14 -7.38
C TYR A 88 -9.65 -20.69 -6.21
N THR A 89 -8.46 -21.24 -6.10
CA THR A 89 -7.51 -20.90 -5.05
C THR A 89 -6.26 -20.32 -5.68
N GLU A 90 -5.82 -19.18 -5.21
CA GLU A 90 -4.57 -18.56 -5.67
C GLU A 90 -3.70 -18.10 -4.49
N THR A 91 -2.40 -18.20 -4.68
CA THR A 91 -1.40 -17.70 -3.74
C THR A 91 -0.69 -16.53 -4.38
N LEU A 92 -0.73 -15.40 -3.70
CA LEU A 92 -0.11 -14.14 -4.10
C LEU A 92 1.06 -13.82 -3.19
N GLU A 93 2.13 -13.30 -3.77
CA GLU A 93 3.33 -12.90 -3.06
C GLU A 93 3.70 -11.46 -3.42
N PHE A 94 3.92 -10.65 -2.39
CA PHE A 94 4.37 -9.28 -2.49
C PHE A 94 5.77 -9.16 -1.92
N THR A 95 6.64 -8.49 -2.64
CA THR A 95 7.99 -8.16 -2.19
C THR A 95 8.08 -6.65 -1.98
N LEU A 96 8.32 -6.23 -0.75
CA LEU A 96 8.41 -4.83 -0.34
C LEU A 96 9.85 -4.51 0.03
N SER A 97 10.49 -3.61 -0.71
CA SER A 97 11.91 -3.26 -0.53
C SER A 97 12.06 -1.83 -0.03
N ASN A 98 12.85 -1.64 1.01
CA ASN A 98 13.15 -0.35 1.60
C ASN A 98 14.66 -0.06 1.48
N ALA A 99 15.03 0.83 0.57
CA ALA A 99 16.42 1.28 0.40
C ALA A 99 16.78 2.50 1.26
N LYS A 100 15.83 2.98 2.09
CA LYS A 100 16.08 4.10 3.01
C LYS A 100 16.98 3.68 4.17
N PRO A 101 17.71 4.64 4.79
CA PRO A 101 18.52 4.39 5.98
C PRO A 101 17.70 4.23 7.27
N GLU A 102 16.39 4.37 7.21
CA GLU A 102 15.45 4.25 8.33
C GLU A 102 14.36 3.21 8.02
N PRO A 103 13.79 2.57 9.06
CA PRO A 103 12.66 1.66 8.86
C PRO A 103 11.41 2.41 8.41
N VAL A 104 10.55 1.74 7.67
CA VAL A 104 9.27 2.28 7.21
C VAL A 104 8.14 1.30 7.52
N ASN A 105 6.92 1.84 7.65
CA ASN A 105 5.69 1.06 7.67
C ASN A 105 4.98 1.24 6.32
N ILE A 106 4.76 0.14 5.62
CA ILE A 106 4.06 0.13 4.33
C ILE A 106 2.65 -0.39 4.54
N THR A 107 1.66 0.37 4.10
CA THR A 107 0.28 -0.08 3.99
C THR A 107 0.11 -0.69 2.60
N LEU A 108 -0.18 -1.98 2.56
CA LEU A 108 -0.40 -2.75 1.33
C LEU A 108 -1.88 -3.09 1.22
N ASP A 109 -2.54 -2.52 0.23
CA ASP A 109 -3.93 -2.83 -0.10
C ASP A 109 -3.98 -3.71 -1.35
N ASP A 110 -4.76 -4.79 -1.28
CA ASP A 110 -4.95 -5.66 -2.43
C ASP A 110 -6.43 -5.94 -2.68
N VAL A 111 -6.83 -5.91 -3.94
CA VAL A 111 -8.19 -6.18 -4.39
C VAL A 111 -8.32 -7.66 -4.72
N LEU A 112 -9.44 -8.26 -4.30
CA LEU A 112 -9.82 -9.65 -4.57
C LEU A 112 -10.88 -9.66 -5.68
N PRO A 113 -10.47 -9.63 -6.97
CA PRO A 113 -11.35 -9.22 -8.06
C PRO A 113 -12.20 -10.35 -8.64
N ARG A 114 -11.93 -11.61 -8.28
CA ARG A 114 -12.52 -12.76 -9.01
C ARG A 114 -13.98 -13.01 -8.66
N TRP A 115 -14.32 -12.93 -7.37
CA TRP A 115 -15.69 -13.15 -6.91
C TRP A 115 -15.93 -12.57 -5.52
N GLN A 116 -17.19 -12.34 -5.20
CA GLN A 116 -17.60 -11.75 -3.92
C GLN A 116 -17.50 -12.72 -2.72
N ASP A 117 -17.61 -14.04 -2.96
CA ASP A 117 -17.47 -15.06 -1.93
C ASP A 117 -16.02 -15.55 -1.92
N TRP A 118 -15.27 -15.04 -0.97
CA TRP A 118 -13.84 -15.33 -0.81
C TRP A 118 -13.48 -15.53 0.66
N GLU A 119 -12.42 -16.28 0.89
CA GLU A 119 -11.79 -16.41 2.21
C GLU A 119 -10.27 -16.44 2.08
N ILE A 120 -9.57 -15.85 3.02
CA ILE A 120 -8.12 -16.01 3.16
C ILE A 120 -7.88 -17.29 3.96
N ILE A 121 -7.26 -18.28 3.33
CA ILE A 121 -7.01 -19.60 3.95
C ILE A 121 -5.61 -19.72 4.55
N GLU A 122 -4.68 -18.85 4.14
CA GLU A 122 -3.32 -18.78 4.67
C GLU A 122 -2.77 -17.38 4.47
N SER A 123 -2.00 -16.88 5.43
CA SER A 123 -1.35 -15.57 5.34
C SER A 123 -0.09 -15.53 6.20
N SER A 124 0.98 -14.93 5.66
CA SER A 124 2.24 -14.73 6.38
C SER A 124 2.17 -13.60 7.41
N HIS A 125 1.20 -12.69 7.27
CA HIS A 125 1.02 -11.49 8.09
C HIS A 125 -0.44 -11.34 8.49
N ASP A 126 -0.68 -10.62 9.57
CA ASP A 126 -2.01 -10.19 9.94
C ASP A 126 -2.58 -9.27 8.88
N TRP A 127 -3.86 -9.40 8.61
CA TRP A 127 -4.58 -8.60 7.63
C TRP A 127 -5.91 -8.12 8.18
N SER A 128 -6.44 -7.07 7.59
CA SER A 128 -7.78 -6.56 7.88
C SER A 128 -8.57 -6.42 6.59
N GLN A 129 -9.89 -6.52 6.69
CA GLN A 129 -10.77 -6.27 5.55
C GLN A 129 -10.94 -4.77 5.36
N LEU A 130 -10.57 -4.27 4.18
CA LEU A 130 -10.71 -2.86 3.83
C LEU A 130 -12.12 -2.53 3.35
N ASN A 131 -12.67 -3.40 2.52
CA ASN A 131 -14.04 -3.36 2.01
C ASN A 131 -14.47 -4.76 1.55
N ALA A 132 -15.63 -4.87 0.90
CA ALA A 132 -16.18 -6.17 0.47
C ALA A 132 -15.24 -7.01 -0.43
N GLN A 133 -14.32 -6.37 -1.15
CA GLN A 133 -13.42 -7.02 -2.10
C GLN A 133 -11.95 -6.55 -1.98
N ALA A 134 -11.55 -6.07 -0.82
CA ALA A 134 -10.17 -5.67 -0.60
C ALA A 134 -9.71 -5.96 0.83
N ILE A 135 -8.44 -6.30 0.94
CA ILE A 135 -7.75 -6.53 2.21
C ILE A 135 -6.57 -5.59 2.36
N ARG A 136 -6.14 -5.38 3.59
CA ARG A 136 -5.03 -4.50 3.97
C ARG A 136 -4.04 -5.21 4.87
N PHE A 137 -2.77 -5.04 4.55
CA PHE A 137 -1.64 -5.39 5.41
C PHE A 137 -0.92 -4.13 5.86
N ASN A 138 -0.45 -4.10 7.09
CA ASN A 138 0.49 -3.10 7.58
C ASN A 138 1.82 -3.80 7.85
N VAL A 139 2.84 -3.44 7.10
CA VAL A 139 4.11 -4.18 7.06
C VAL A 139 5.26 -3.28 7.44
N ALA A 140 5.97 -3.62 8.52
CA ALA A 140 7.22 -2.97 8.89
C ALA A 140 8.36 -3.53 8.03
N VAL A 141 9.10 -2.64 7.36
CA VAL A 141 10.28 -2.99 6.57
C VAL A 141 11.49 -2.26 7.14
N ALA A 142 12.44 -3.01 7.66
CA ALA A 142 13.65 -2.45 8.25
C ALA A 142 14.49 -1.70 7.21
N ALA A 143 15.33 -0.77 7.69
CA ALA A 143 16.24 0.01 6.86
C ALA A 143 17.11 -0.89 5.97
N GLY A 144 17.14 -0.65 4.68
CA GLY A 144 17.93 -1.40 3.71
C GLY A 144 17.51 -2.86 3.52
N LYS A 145 16.29 -3.23 3.92
CA LYS A 145 15.78 -4.61 3.90
C LYS A 145 14.57 -4.77 3.00
N THR A 146 14.21 -6.03 2.81
CA THR A 146 13.05 -6.48 2.04
C THR A 146 12.16 -7.34 2.93
N SER A 147 10.85 -7.14 2.84
CA SER A 147 9.85 -8.01 3.47
C SER A 147 8.99 -8.66 2.42
N THR A 148 8.63 -9.92 2.62
CA THR A 148 7.76 -10.67 1.74
C THR A 148 6.44 -10.96 2.44
N VAL A 149 5.33 -10.56 1.82
CA VAL A 149 3.97 -10.87 2.25
C VAL A 149 3.40 -11.90 1.29
N ARG A 150 2.92 -13.00 1.83
CA ARG A 150 2.30 -14.07 1.05
C ARG A 150 0.95 -14.42 1.66
N TYR A 151 -0.07 -14.53 0.83
CA TYR A 151 -1.37 -15.02 1.26
C TYR A 151 -2.01 -15.90 0.19
N THR A 152 -2.91 -16.78 0.63
CA THR A 152 -3.70 -17.65 -0.23
C THR A 152 -5.17 -17.34 -0.04
N VAL A 153 -5.85 -17.04 -1.13
CA VAL A 153 -7.29 -16.77 -1.17
C VAL A 153 -8.01 -17.86 -1.92
N ARG A 154 -9.17 -18.26 -1.43
CA ARG A 154 -10.11 -19.17 -2.09
C ARG A 154 -11.38 -18.41 -2.43
N TYR A 155 -11.78 -18.49 -3.68
CA TYR A 155 -13.06 -17.99 -4.19
C TYR A 155 -14.02 -19.17 -4.39
N ARG A 156 -15.31 -18.98 -4.13
CA ARG A 156 -16.35 -19.99 -4.32
C ARG A 156 -17.50 -19.44 -5.13
N TRP A 157 -17.94 -20.19 -6.12
CA TRP A 157 -19.09 -19.85 -6.95
C TRP A 157 -20.26 -20.77 -6.67
N PRO A 158 -21.52 -20.26 -6.70
CA PRO A 158 -22.69 -21.12 -6.68
C PRO A 158 -22.77 -21.95 -7.97
N SER A 159 -23.43 -23.09 -7.90
CA SER A 159 -23.46 -24.10 -8.99
C SER A 159 -23.92 -23.57 -10.37
N GLY A 160 -24.66 -22.47 -10.40
CA GLY A 160 -25.11 -21.83 -11.65
C GLY A 160 -24.17 -20.79 -12.26
N ASN A 161 -23.10 -20.39 -11.55
CA ASN A 161 -22.23 -19.26 -11.92
C ASN A 161 -20.76 -19.67 -11.92
N LYS A 162 -20.41 -20.69 -12.69
CA LYS A 162 -19.01 -21.13 -12.83
C LYS A 162 -18.15 -20.07 -13.49
N PRO A 163 -16.88 -19.91 -13.10
CA PRO A 163 -15.94 -19.00 -13.75
C PRO A 163 -15.61 -19.40 -15.17
#